data_0bae89c2faceacdcfffb39edcee9a242
#
_entry.id   0bae89c2faceacdcfffb39edcee9a242
#
_cell.length_a   1.000
_cell.length_b   1.000
_cell.length_c   1.000
_cell.angle_alpha   90.00
_cell.angle_beta   90.00
_cell.angle_gamma   90.00
#
_symmetry.space_group_name_H-M   'P 1'
#
loop_
_entity.id
_entity.type
_entity.pdbx_description
1 polymer ?
#
loop_
_entity_poly.entity_id
_entity_poly.type
_entity_poly.pdbx_seq_one_letter_code
_entity_poly.pdbx_strand_id
1 'polypeptide(L)'
;MPAHHDIAAETELWDTYAGSAFQDDMEPGFCWTQYAGHGPGPELLGDPATVLELGCGTGRALALLAEGGVKATGIDLSPVMVKKVTERWASTGASFVCGEVLATLAADETTYDAVYSIFGAAWFSDPARLFPLVAQRLRPGGVFAFSQPPAIPGAYGPQGMYKGGFAGKAMFTYRYSYTLRRWTTFLERAGFRDVDARVLDAPTAGHIGTLMVTARR
;
A
#
# COMPACT_ATOMS: atom_id res chain seq x y z
N MET A 1 12.76 -6.18 19.03
CA MET A 1 11.52 -5.67 19.65
C MET A 1 10.60 -5.24 18.52
N PRO A 2 9.26 -5.36 18.67
CA PRO A 2 8.34 -4.81 17.65
C PRO A 2 8.51 -3.28 17.60
N ALA A 3 8.27 -2.69 16.42
CA ALA A 3 8.22 -1.25 16.27
C ALA A 3 7.02 -0.69 17.09
N HIS A 4 7.23 0.44 17.72
CA HIS A 4 6.16 1.13 18.44
C HIS A 4 5.65 2.30 17.59
N HIS A 5 4.51 2.11 16.93
CA HIS A 5 3.85 3.11 16.11
C HIS A 5 3.16 4.16 17.00
N ASP A 6 3.44 5.41 16.74
CA ASP A 6 2.70 6.56 17.28
C ASP A 6 1.79 7.10 16.18
N ILE A 7 0.53 6.65 16.21
CA ILE A 7 -0.45 6.97 15.17
C ILE A 7 -0.68 8.48 15.03
N ALA A 8 -0.65 9.25 16.13
CA ALA A 8 -0.84 10.69 16.06
C ALA A 8 0.33 11.37 15.35
N ALA A 9 1.56 11.00 15.71
CA ALA A 9 2.78 11.52 15.08
C ALA A 9 2.88 11.09 13.61
N GLU A 10 2.50 9.86 13.29
CA GLU A 10 2.47 9.36 11.91
C GLU A 10 1.40 10.06 11.08
N THR A 11 0.22 10.33 11.63
CA THR A 11 -0.82 11.11 10.95
C THR A 11 -0.29 12.49 10.55
N GLU A 12 0.39 13.21 11.47
CA GLU A 12 1.00 14.50 11.16
C GLU A 12 2.08 14.41 10.07
N LEU A 13 2.87 13.34 10.08
CA LEU A 13 3.87 13.07 9.05
C LEU A 13 3.19 12.92 7.67
N TRP A 14 2.13 12.12 7.59
CA TRP A 14 1.44 11.88 6.34
C TRP A 14 0.61 13.07 5.88
N ASP A 15 0.05 13.87 6.79
CA ASP A 15 -0.59 15.17 6.47
C ASP A 15 0.40 16.14 5.82
N THR A 16 1.62 16.19 6.37
CA THR A 16 2.69 16.99 5.78
C THR A 16 3.10 16.48 4.39
N TYR A 17 3.15 15.15 4.21
CA TYR A 17 3.40 14.53 2.90
C TYR A 17 2.29 14.87 1.90
N ALA A 18 1.03 14.82 2.31
CA ALA A 18 -0.12 15.15 1.47
C ALA A 18 -0.05 16.56 0.88
N GLY A 19 0.59 17.49 1.59
CA GLY A 19 0.83 18.87 1.11
C GLY A 19 1.74 18.94 -0.13
N SER A 20 2.68 18.01 -0.28
CA SER A 20 3.66 18.01 -1.36
C SER A 20 3.40 16.93 -2.44
N ALA A 21 2.75 15.84 -2.07
CA ALA A 21 2.53 14.71 -2.97
C ALA A 21 1.34 14.90 -3.91
N PHE A 22 0.34 15.67 -3.48
CA PHE A 22 -0.87 15.90 -4.27
C PHE A 22 -0.67 17.07 -5.23
N GLN A 23 -0.90 16.84 -6.51
CA GLN A 23 -0.84 17.83 -7.58
C GLN A 23 -2.21 17.95 -8.24
N ASP A 24 -2.65 19.16 -8.57
CA ASP A 24 -4.00 19.43 -9.08
C ASP A 24 -4.24 18.87 -10.50
N ASP A 25 -3.19 18.63 -11.26
CA ASP A 25 -3.20 18.12 -12.64
C ASP A 25 -3.02 16.60 -12.73
N MET A 26 -3.09 15.88 -11.58
CA MET A 26 -3.00 14.42 -11.60
C MET A 26 -4.13 13.78 -12.40
N GLU A 27 -3.77 12.79 -13.21
CA GLU A 27 -4.68 11.93 -13.95
C GLU A 27 -4.77 10.54 -13.30
N PRO A 28 -5.89 9.81 -13.48
CA PRO A 28 -5.98 8.41 -13.10
C PRO A 28 -4.83 7.60 -13.69
N GLY A 29 -4.30 6.64 -12.95
CA GLY A 29 -3.18 5.87 -13.45
C GLY A 29 -2.73 4.80 -12.46
N PHE A 30 -2.38 3.63 -12.99
CA PHE A 30 -1.96 2.48 -12.22
C PHE A 30 -0.48 2.15 -12.51
N CYS A 31 0.34 2.04 -11.50
CA CYS A 31 1.73 1.63 -11.65
C CYS A 31 2.24 0.99 -10.35
N TRP A 32 2.70 -0.26 -10.43
CA TRP A 32 3.29 -0.95 -9.28
C TRP A 32 4.69 -0.45 -8.93
N THR A 33 5.37 0.18 -9.87
CA THR A 33 6.75 0.61 -9.68
C THR A 33 6.84 2.13 -9.47
N GLN A 34 7.98 2.60 -8.99
CA GLN A 34 8.30 4.03 -8.92
C GLN A 34 8.64 4.63 -10.30
N TYR A 35 8.58 3.83 -11.36
CA TYR A 35 8.92 4.25 -12.73
C TYR A 35 7.68 4.24 -13.60
N ALA A 36 7.25 5.41 -14.04
CA ALA A 36 6.05 5.56 -14.84
C ALA A 36 6.14 4.72 -16.14
N GLY A 37 5.07 3.97 -16.44
CA GLY A 37 4.98 3.11 -17.62
C GLY A 37 5.89 1.88 -17.58
N HIS A 38 6.45 1.52 -16.43
CA HIS A 38 7.32 0.36 -16.26
C HIS A 38 6.73 -0.66 -15.30
N GLY A 39 6.85 -1.94 -15.66
CA GLY A 39 6.33 -3.06 -14.88
C GLY A 39 4.93 -3.52 -15.31
N PRO A 40 4.33 -4.46 -14.57
CA PRO A 40 2.98 -4.92 -14.83
C PRO A 40 1.94 -3.84 -14.53
N GLY A 41 0.72 -4.02 -15.02
CA GLY A 41 -0.44 -3.19 -14.75
C GLY A 41 -1.38 -3.80 -13.70
N PRO A 42 -2.65 -3.39 -13.70
CA PRO A 42 -3.67 -3.88 -12.77
C PRO A 42 -4.04 -5.36 -12.98
N GLU A 43 -3.64 -6.00 -14.08
CA GLU A 43 -3.89 -7.41 -14.39
C GLU A 43 -3.40 -8.38 -13.29
N LEU A 44 -2.44 -7.97 -12.46
CA LEU A 44 -2.01 -8.77 -11.29
C LEU A 44 -3.11 -8.91 -10.24
N LEU A 45 -4.12 -8.07 -10.25
CA LEU A 45 -5.30 -8.18 -9.38
C LEU A 45 -6.32 -9.20 -9.91
N GLY A 46 -6.13 -9.70 -11.14
CA GLY A 46 -7.09 -10.50 -11.87
C GLY A 46 -8.19 -9.63 -12.49
N ASP A 47 -9.45 -10.09 -12.42
CA ASP A 47 -10.64 -9.36 -12.89
C ASP A 47 -11.59 -9.09 -11.69
N PRO A 48 -11.19 -8.22 -10.76
CA PRO A 48 -11.93 -7.99 -9.53
C PRO A 48 -13.15 -7.08 -9.77
N ALA A 49 -14.32 -7.45 -9.23
CA ALA A 49 -15.46 -6.54 -9.14
C ALA A 49 -15.32 -5.54 -7.98
N THR A 50 -14.56 -5.93 -6.94
CA THR A 50 -14.36 -5.10 -5.73
C THR A 50 -12.90 -5.11 -5.31
N VAL A 51 -12.34 -3.93 -5.01
CA VAL A 51 -10.96 -3.79 -4.55
C VAL A 51 -10.84 -2.90 -3.32
N LEU A 52 -9.80 -3.17 -2.52
CA LEU A 52 -9.38 -2.33 -1.41
C LEU A 52 -7.90 -1.97 -1.54
N GLU A 53 -7.56 -0.68 -1.54
CA GLU A 53 -6.18 -0.20 -1.48
C GLU A 53 -5.79 0.22 -0.06
N LEU A 54 -4.66 -0.29 0.42
CA LEU A 54 -4.13 -0.01 1.75
C LEU A 54 -3.03 1.07 1.70
N GLY A 55 -3.31 2.26 2.25
CA GLY A 55 -2.48 3.44 2.11
C GLY A 55 -2.59 4.00 0.69
N CYS A 56 -3.79 4.42 0.30
CA CYS A 56 -4.10 4.79 -1.08
C CYS A 56 -3.45 6.10 -1.56
N GLY A 57 -2.89 6.89 -0.65
CA GLY A 57 -2.21 8.13 -1.01
C GLY A 57 -3.02 9.00 -1.96
N THR A 58 -2.47 9.37 -3.11
CA THR A 58 -3.12 10.24 -4.09
C THR A 58 -4.33 9.63 -4.81
N GLY A 59 -4.65 8.36 -4.59
CA GLY A 59 -5.85 7.68 -5.10
C GLY A 59 -5.90 7.43 -6.61
N ARG A 60 -4.81 7.66 -7.34
CA ARG A 60 -4.76 7.54 -8.81
C ARG A 60 -5.10 6.14 -9.32
N ALA A 61 -4.60 5.11 -8.62
CA ALA A 61 -4.87 3.72 -8.97
C ALA A 61 -6.35 3.36 -8.78
N LEU A 62 -6.93 3.81 -7.67
CA LEU A 62 -8.36 3.63 -7.38
C LEU A 62 -9.24 4.35 -8.40
N ALA A 63 -8.89 5.59 -8.76
CA ALA A 63 -9.63 6.36 -9.77
C ALA A 63 -9.68 5.61 -11.12
N LEU A 64 -8.53 5.09 -11.58
CA LEU A 64 -8.48 4.31 -12.82
C LEU A 64 -9.36 3.05 -12.76
N LEU A 65 -9.28 2.29 -11.66
CA LEU A 65 -10.07 1.08 -11.48
C LEU A 65 -11.56 1.39 -11.41
N ALA A 66 -11.94 2.47 -10.71
CA ALA A 66 -13.34 2.90 -10.60
C ALA A 66 -13.92 3.37 -11.95
N GLU A 67 -13.17 4.11 -12.76
CA GLU A 67 -13.53 4.47 -14.13
C GLU A 67 -13.73 3.22 -15.02
N GLY A 68 -12.98 2.15 -14.73
CA GLY A 68 -13.16 0.84 -15.36
C GLY A 68 -14.34 0.03 -14.82
N GLY A 69 -15.15 0.58 -13.91
CA GLY A 69 -16.35 -0.08 -13.37
C GLY A 69 -16.10 -0.95 -12.13
N VAL A 70 -14.88 -0.95 -11.57
CA VAL A 70 -14.56 -1.68 -10.35
C VAL A 70 -15.06 -0.88 -9.14
N LYS A 71 -15.71 -1.54 -8.17
CA LYS A 71 -16.02 -0.91 -6.89
C LYS A 71 -14.74 -0.77 -6.08
N ALA A 72 -14.12 0.39 -6.15
CA ALA A 72 -12.80 0.68 -5.59
C ALA A 72 -12.90 1.49 -4.28
N THR A 73 -12.29 0.97 -3.22
CA THR A 73 -12.21 1.63 -1.90
C THR A 73 -10.75 1.78 -1.50
N GLY A 74 -10.39 2.92 -0.92
CA GLY A 74 -9.04 3.16 -0.37
C GLY A 74 -9.08 3.57 1.08
N ILE A 75 -8.10 3.13 1.85
CA ILE A 75 -7.84 3.56 3.22
C ILE A 75 -6.56 4.38 3.22
N ASP A 76 -6.58 5.54 3.89
CA ASP A 76 -5.36 6.30 4.18
C ASP A 76 -5.41 6.87 5.59
N LEU A 77 -4.25 6.99 6.23
CA LEU A 77 -4.14 7.51 7.58
C LEU A 77 -4.32 9.03 7.64
N SER A 78 -3.96 9.74 6.57
CA SER A 78 -3.97 11.19 6.51
C SER A 78 -5.38 11.76 6.20
N PRO A 79 -6.05 12.46 7.14
CA PRO A 79 -7.31 13.15 6.85
C PRO A 79 -7.15 14.22 5.77
N VAL A 80 -5.97 14.86 5.67
CA VAL A 80 -5.67 15.86 4.62
C VAL A 80 -5.65 15.19 3.25
N MET A 81 -5.00 14.02 3.14
CA MET A 81 -4.97 13.26 1.88
C MET A 81 -6.37 12.80 1.50
N VAL A 82 -7.08 12.15 2.44
CA VAL A 82 -8.43 11.62 2.20
C VAL A 82 -9.38 12.73 1.72
N LYS A 83 -9.32 13.92 2.33
CA LYS A 83 -10.12 15.06 1.87
C LYS A 83 -9.80 15.41 0.41
N LYS A 84 -8.52 15.59 0.08
CA LYS A 84 -8.08 15.97 -1.28
C LYS A 84 -8.49 14.94 -2.33
N VAL A 85 -8.28 13.63 -2.07
CA VAL A 85 -8.60 12.58 -3.04
C VAL A 85 -10.11 12.39 -3.21
N THR A 86 -10.89 12.57 -2.14
CA THR A 86 -12.36 12.53 -2.20
C THR A 86 -12.90 13.65 -3.11
N GLU A 87 -12.35 14.85 -2.98
CA GLU A 87 -12.72 15.99 -3.82
C GLU A 87 -12.25 15.75 -5.28
N ARG A 88 -11.00 15.35 -5.48
CA ARG A 88 -10.39 15.17 -6.81
C ARG A 88 -11.07 14.08 -7.63
N TRP A 89 -11.39 12.94 -7.00
CA TRP A 89 -11.91 11.76 -7.69
C TRP A 89 -13.42 11.56 -7.50
N ALA A 90 -14.17 12.60 -7.09
CA ALA A 90 -15.60 12.53 -6.82
C ALA A 90 -16.42 11.96 -8.00
N SER A 91 -16.00 12.23 -9.24
CA SER A 91 -16.70 11.80 -10.46
C SER A 91 -16.42 10.35 -10.87
N THR A 92 -15.38 9.70 -10.29
CA THR A 92 -14.97 8.34 -10.73
C THR A 92 -15.77 7.22 -10.06
N GLY A 93 -16.40 7.51 -8.91
CA GLY A 93 -17.08 6.51 -8.10
C GLY A 93 -16.17 5.79 -7.10
N ALA A 94 -14.89 6.14 -7.02
CA ALA A 94 -13.99 5.64 -5.99
C ALA A 94 -14.39 6.15 -4.60
N SER A 95 -14.21 5.33 -3.57
CA SER A 95 -14.52 5.64 -2.17
C SER A 95 -13.25 5.71 -1.33
N PHE A 96 -13.18 6.65 -0.39
CA PHE A 96 -12.00 6.87 0.45
C PHE A 96 -12.37 6.90 1.92
N VAL A 97 -11.62 6.16 2.75
CA VAL A 97 -11.82 6.03 4.19
C VAL A 97 -10.60 6.56 4.91
N CYS A 98 -10.78 7.49 5.84
CA CYS A 98 -9.73 7.96 6.72
C CYS A 98 -9.62 7.04 7.93
N GLY A 99 -8.42 6.43 8.13
CA GLY A 99 -8.21 5.57 9.29
C GLY A 99 -6.86 4.86 9.29
N GLU A 100 -6.48 4.40 10.48
CA GLU A 100 -5.33 3.49 10.64
C GLU A 100 -5.72 2.11 10.09
N VAL A 101 -4.88 1.55 9.23
CA VAL A 101 -5.22 0.37 8.43
C VAL A 101 -5.57 -0.87 9.27
N LEU A 102 -4.83 -1.14 10.37
CA LEU A 102 -5.10 -2.32 11.20
C LEU A 102 -6.44 -2.18 11.94
N ALA A 103 -6.71 -0.99 12.47
CA ALA A 103 -7.96 -0.70 13.17
C ALA A 103 -9.14 -0.73 12.20
N THR A 104 -9.00 -0.15 11.02
CA THR A 104 -10.03 -0.11 9.98
C THR A 104 -10.36 -1.52 9.49
N LEU A 105 -9.34 -2.34 9.16
CA LEU A 105 -9.56 -3.72 8.74
C LEU A 105 -10.16 -4.61 9.83
N ALA A 106 -9.82 -4.35 11.10
CA ALA A 106 -10.39 -5.11 12.21
C ALA A 106 -11.88 -4.81 12.44
N ALA A 107 -12.29 -3.57 12.17
CA ALA A 107 -13.67 -3.12 12.35
C ALA A 107 -14.58 -3.35 11.12
N ASP A 108 -14.01 -3.46 9.91
CA ASP A 108 -14.75 -3.68 8.67
C ASP A 108 -15.03 -5.18 8.46
N GLU A 109 -16.25 -5.53 8.12
CA GLU A 109 -16.66 -6.91 7.78
C GLU A 109 -16.75 -7.13 6.26
N THR A 110 -16.56 -6.09 5.47
CA THR A 110 -16.61 -6.16 4.01
C THR A 110 -15.51 -7.08 3.47
N THR A 111 -15.86 -7.84 2.43
CA THR A 111 -14.89 -8.69 1.72
C THR A 111 -14.72 -8.24 0.27
N TYR A 112 -13.49 -8.38 -0.22
CA TYR A 112 -13.05 -7.89 -1.52
C TYR A 112 -12.53 -9.03 -2.39
N ASP A 113 -12.58 -8.86 -3.71
CA ASP A 113 -11.98 -9.79 -4.68
C ASP A 113 -10.46 -9.60 -4.73
N ALA A 114 -10.00 -8.36 -4.56
CA ALA A 114 -8.58 -8.07 -4.40
C ALA A 114 -8.34 -6.99 -3.33
N VAL A 115 -7.21 -7.15 -2.60
CA VAL A 115 -6.66 -6.15 -1.70
C VAL A 115 -5.25 -5.84 -2.18
N TYR A 116 -4.86 -4.56 -2.22
CA TYR A 116 -3.54 -4.22 -2.69
C TYR A 116 -2.94 -3.01 -1.97
N SER A 117 -1.64 -2.80 -2.15
CA SER A 117 -0.91 -1.66 -1.57
C SER A 117 0.27 -1.28 -2.46
N ILE A 118 0.26 -0.08 -3.02
CA ILE A 118 1.33 0.45 -3.87
C ILE A 118 2.15 1.44 -3.05
N PHE A 119 3.36 1.08 -2.60
CA PHE A 119 4.21 1.89 -1.70
C PHE A 119 3.45 2.43 -0.48
N GLY A 120 2.35 1.76 -0.11
CA GLY A 120 1.40 2.19 0.90
C GLY A 120 1.52 1.40 2.22
N ALA A 121 0.39 1.16 2.89
CA ALA A 121 0.37 0.65 4.25
C ALA A 121 1.02 -0.73 4.43
N ALA A 122 1.13 -1.58 3.39
CA ALA A 122 1.85 -2.84 3.50
C ALA A 122 3.35 -2.66 3.78
N TRP A 123 3.92 -1.51 3.40
CA TRP A 123 5.29 -1.16 3.70
C TRP A 123 5.46 -0.59 5.12
N PHE A 124 4.42 0.10 5.63
CA PHE A 124 4.47 0.86 6.88
C PHE A 124 3.78 0.15 8.06
N SER A 125 3.21 -1.04 7.85
CA SER A 125 2.55 -1.82 8.92
C SER A 125 3.27 -3.14 9.16
N ASP A 126 3.23 -3.63 10.41
CA ASP A 126 3.79 -4.93 10.76
C ASP A 126 3.07 -6.04 9.97
N PRO A 127 3.77 -6.77 9.07
CA PRO A 127 3.17 -7.81 8.27
C PRO A 127 2.55 -8.94 9.10
N ALA A 128 3.09 -9.21 10.31
CA ALA A 128 2.53 -10.22 11.19
C ALA A 128 1.16 -9.83 11.76
N ARG A 129 0.84 -8.53 11.79
CA ARG A 129 -0.47 -8.01 12.20
C ARG A 129 -1.38 -7.75 11.01
N LEU A 130 -0.82 -7.20 9.93
CA LEU A 130 -1.59 -6.78 8.75
C LEU A 130 -2.11 -7.97 7.95
N PHE A 131 -1.26 -8.94 7.61
CA PHE A 131 -1.63 -9.98 6.66
C PHE A 131 -2.77 -10.89 7.12
N PRO A 132 -2.89 -11.28 8.42
CA PRO A 132 -4.07 -11.99 8.90
C PRO A 132 -5.38 -11.21 8.72
N LEU A 133 -5.36 -9.89 8.91
CA LEU A 133 -6.52 -9.03 8.69
C LEU A 133 -6.87 -8.94 7.20
N VAL A 134 -5.86 -8.77 6.33
CA VAL A 134 -6.07 -8.80 4.87
C VAL A 134 -6.68 -10.13 4.43
N ALA A 135 -6.19 -11.26 4.95
CA ALA A 135 -6.77 -12.58 4.63
C ALA A 135 -8.25 -12.68 5.02
N GLN A 136 -8.65 -12.07 6.15
CA GLN A 136 -10.06 -12.03 6.57
C GLN A 136 -10.93 -11.15 5.66
N ARG A 137 -10.37 -10.12 5.05
CA ARG A 137 -11.08 -9.18 4.16
C ARG A 137 -11.08 -9.61 2.69
N LEU A 138 -10.42 -10.69 2.34
CA LEU A 138 -10.46 -11.27 0.99
C LEU A 138 -11.51 -12.37 0.90
N ARG A 139 -12.17 -12.47 -0.23
CA ARG A 139 -13.00 -13.63 -0.59
C ARG A 139 -12.12 -14.86 -0.85
N PRO A 140 -12.63 -16.08 -0.73
CA PRO A 140 -11.91 -17.28 -1.13
C PRO A 140 -11.40 -17.16 -2.57
N GLY A 141 -10.10 -17.40 -2.80
CA GLY A 141 -9.45 -17.22 -4.10
C GLY A 141 -9.06 -15.77 -4.43
N GLY A 142 -9.43 -14.81 -3.59
CA GLY A 142 -9.07 -13.40 -3.77
C GLY A 142 -7.58 -13.14 -3.74
N VAL A 143 -7.15 -12.04 -4.36
CA VAL A 143 -5.75 -11.67 -4.54
C VAL A 143 -5.31 -10.64 -3.53
N PHE A 144 -4.16 -10.85 -2.90
CA PHE A 144 -3.40 -9.81 -2.22
C PHE A 144 -2.14 -9.48 -3.02
N ALA A 145 -1.93 -8.20 -3.32
CA ALA A 145 -0.75 -7.74 -4.04
C ALA A 145 -0.17 -6.47 -3.41
N PHE A 146 1.16 -6.38 -3.31
CA PHE A 146 1.79 -5.14 -2.85
C PHE A 146 3.14 -4.91 -3.48
N SER A 147 3.53 -3.63 -3.55
CA SER A 147 4.83 -3.21 -4.05
C SER A 147 5.49 -2.18 -3.12
N GLN A 148 6.81 -2.24 -3.07
CA GLN A 148 7.66 -1.33 -2.29
C GLN A 148 9.12 -1.43 -2.74
N PRO A 149 10.05 -0.58 -2.25
CA PRO A 149 11.46 -0.80 -2.50
C PRO A 149 11.93 -2.14 -1.92
N PRO A 150 12.84 -2.87 -2.57
CA PRO A 150 13.42 -4.08 -2.00
C PRO A 150 14.26 -3.76 -0.76
N ALA A 151 14.46 -4.75 0.09
CA ALA A 151 15.32 -4.59 1.24
C ALA A 151 16.78 -4.31 0.82
N ILE A 152 17.44 -3.43 1.53
CA ILE A 152 18.89 -3.27 1.44
C ILE A 152 19.52 -4.53 2.05
N PRO A 153 20.47 -5.22 1.35
CA PRO A 153 21.13 -6.40 1.88
C PRO A 153 21.69 -6.19 3.29
N GLY A 154 21.31 -7.04 4.23
CA GLY A 154 21.73 -6.93 5.64
C GLY A 154 20.85 -6.02 6.51
N ALA A 155 19.98 -5.19 5.94
CA ALA A 155 19.09 -4.31 6.68
C ALA A 155 17.64 -4.85 6.63
N TYR A 156 17.34 -5.81 7.50
CA TYR A 156 16.05 -6.47 7.54
C TYR A 156 15.29 -6.17 8.83
N GLY A 157 13.97 -6.20 8.75
CA GLY A 157 13.08 -5.95 9.88
C GLY A 157 12.42 -4.57 9.83
N PRO A 158 11.82 -4.14 10.96
CA PRO A 158 11.32 -2.78 11.10
C PRO A 158 12.48 -1.78 11.12
N GLN A 159 12.39 -0.74 10.32
CA GLN A 159 13.38 0.32 10.18
C GLN A 159 12.74 1.67 10.43
N GLY A 160 13.24 2.43 11.39
CA GLY A 160 12.82 3.81 11.61
C GLY A 160 13.28 4.72 10.47
N MET A 161 12.42 5.64 10.09
CA MET A 161 12.70 6.64 9.06
C MET A 161 12.27 8.03 9.55
N TYR A 162 13.20 8.97 9.60
CA TYR A 162 12.87 10.38 9.82
C TYR A 162 12.47 11.08 8.52
N LYS A 163 11.46 11.94 8.60
CA LYS A 163 11.13 12.86 7.52
C LYS A 163 11.86 14.19 7.74
N GLY A 164 12.42 14.77 6.67
CA GLY A 164 12.94 16.14 6.70
C GLY A 164 14.37 16.31 7.18
N GLY A 165 15.15 15.21 7.33
CA GLY A 165 16.57 15.30 7.68
C GLY A 165 16.85 15.36 9.19
N PHE A 166 18.00 15.97 9.59
CA PHE A 166 18.52 15.92 10.96
C PHE A 166 18.15 17.13 11.82
N ALA A 167 17.40 18.10 11.29
CA ALA A 167 16.98 19.31 12.00
C ALA A 167 15.48 19.55 11.83
N GLY A 168 14.86 20.15 12.84
CA GLY A 168 13.45 20.50 12.86
C GLY A 168 12.61 19.59 13.74
N LYS A 169 11.31 19.56 13.53
CA LYS A 169 10.39 18.72 14.30
C LYS A 169 10.68 17.25 14.01
N ALA A 170 10.79 16.44 15.06
CA ALA A 170 10.99 15.00 14.93
C ALA A 170 9.71 14.34 14.42
N MET A 171 9.65 14.08 13.12
CA MET A 171 8.61 13.28 12.49
C MET A 171 9.23 11.99 11.97
N PHE A 172 8.69 10.86 12.38
CA PHE A 172 9.21 9.55 12.00
C PHE A 172 8.09 8.53 11.82
N THR A 173 8.39 7.51 11.07
CA THR A 173 7.56 6.31 10.91
C THR A 173 8.44 5.08 10.81
N TYR A 174 7.84 3.90 10.83
CA TYR A 174 8.53 2.64 10.58
C TYR A 174 8.14 2.10 9.23
N ARG A 175 9.13 1.52 8.53
CA ARG A 175 8.94 0.73 7.32
C ARG A 175 9.45 -0.68 7.56
N TYR A 176 8.83 -1.65 6.93
CA TYR A 176 9.18 -3.05 7.07
C TYR A 176 9.87 -3.54 5.81
N SER A 177 11.08 -4.06 5.96
CA SER A 177 11.90 -4.56 4.86
C SER A 177 12.40 -5.95 5.19
N TYR A 178 12.15 -6.90 4.29
CA TYR A 178 12.52 -8.30 4.50
C TYR A 178 12.99 -8.94 3.20
N THR A 179 13.66 -10.09 3.31
CA THR A 179 13.99 -10.92 2.15
C THR A 179 12.72 -11.46 1.51
N LEU A 180 12.78 -11.83 0.22
CA LEU A 180 11.67 -12.46 -0.51
C LEU A 180 11.12 -13.68 0.25
N ARG A 181 12.02 -14.56 0.70
CA ARG A 181 11.67 -15.75 1.52
C ARG A 181 10.91 -15.36 2.79
N ARG A 182 11.27 -14.26 3.45
CA ARG A 182 10.61 -13.85 4.69
C ARG A 182 9.21 -13.32 4.42
N TRP A 183 9.01 -12.56 3.34
CA TRP A 183 7.69 -12.13 2.88
C TRP A 183 6.79 -13.33 2.59
N THR A 184 7.28 -14.32 1.83
CA THR A 184 6.56 -15.57 1.59
C THR A 184 6.14 -16.25 2.91
N THR A 185 7.06 -16.37 3.87
CA THR A 185 6.75 -16.97 5.19
C THR A 185 5.65 -16.21 5.95
N PHE A 186 5.63 -14.87 5.91
CA PHE A 186 4.57 -14.11 6.57
C PHE A 186 3.21 -14.35 5.91
N LEU A 187 3.16 -14.40 4.60
CA LEU A 187 1.93 -14.65 3.84
C LEU A 187 1.40 -16.07 4.08
N GLU A 188 2.24 -17.08 3.97
CA GLU A 188 1.87 -18.47 4.24
C GLU A 188 1.33 -18.66 5.65
N ARG A 189 1.96 -18.05 6.67
CA ARG A 189 1.49 -18.07 8.06
C ARG A 189 0.13 -17.37 8.25
N ALA A 190 -0.18 -16.40 7.42
CA ALA A 190 -1.47 -15.71 7.40
C ALA A 190 -2.55 -16.46 6.60
N GLY A 191 -2.22 -17.63 6.02
CA GLY A 191 -3.15 -18.49 5.28
C GLY A 191 -3.21 -18.23 3.77
N PHE A 192 -2.27 -17.43 3.24
CA PHE A 192 -2.13 -17.26 1.79
C PHE A 192 -1.40 -18.43 1.14
N ARG A 193 -1.69 -18.65 -0.14
CA ARG A 193 -1.05 -19.62 -1.04
C ARG A 193 -0.64 -18.97 -2.35
N ASP A 194 0.02 -19.71 -3.21
CA ASP A 194 0.46 -19.23 -4.53
C ASP A 194 1.26 -17.93 -4.44
N VAL A 195 2.16 -17.86 -3.45
CA VAL A 195 2.93 -16.64 -3.17
C VAL A 195 4.04 -16.49 -4.20
N ASP A 196 3.98 -15.41 -4.97
CA ASP A 196 5.07 -14.95 -5.84
C ASP A 196 5.67 -13.67 -5.26
N ALA A 197 6.92 -13.73 -4.86
CA ALA A 197 7.68 -12.61 -4.34
C ALA A 197 8.96 -12.44 -5.16
N ARG A 198 9.09 -11.33 -5.86
CA ARG A 198 10.22 -11.04 -6.76
C ARG A 198 10.61 -9.57 -6.73
N VAL A 199 11.80 -9.27 -7.21
CA VAL A 199 12.22 -7.89 -7.49
C VAL A 199 12.12 -7.66 -8.99
N LEU A 200 11.37 -6.66 -9.37
CA LEU A 200 11.34 -6.14 -10.74
C LEU A 200 12.55 -5.22 -10.89
N ASP A 201 13.34 -5.44 -11.92
CA ASP A 201 14.48 -4.58 -12.23
C ASP A 201 13.99 -3.15 -12.58
N ALA A 202 14.82 -2.16 -12.29
CA ALA A 202 14.58 -0.80 -12.78
C ALA A 202 14.79 -0.73 -14.30
N PRO A 203 14.13 0.21 -15.01
CA PRO A 203 14.34 0.39 -16.45
C PRO A 203 15.76 0.84 -16.78
N THR A 204 16.46 1.41 -15.81
CA THR A 204 17.86 1.84 -15.95
C THR A 204 18.76 0.97 -15.08
N ALA A 205 19.80 0.39 -15.64
CA ALA A 205 20.75 -0.43 -14.90
C ALA A 205 21.38 0.35 -13.73
N GLY A 206 21.51 -0.32 -12.58
CA GLY A 206 22.06 0.28 -11.35
C GLY A 206 21.07 1.13 -10.53
N HIS A 207 19.84 1.31 -11.01
CA HIS A 207 18.79 1.95 -10.23
C HIS A 207 18.07 0.94 -9.33
N ILE A 208 17.35 1.46 -8.34
CA ILE A 208 16.62 0.64 -7.35
C ILE A 208 15.44 -0.05 -8.04
N GLY A 209 15.38 -1.39 -7.97
CA GLY A 209 14.23 -2.17 -8.42
C GLY A 209 13.00 -1.99 -7.53
N THR A 210 11.95 -2.74 -7.83
CA THR A 210 10.70 -2.76 -7.04
C THR A 210 10.45 -4.18 -6.55
N LEU A 211 10.34 -4.37 -5.24
CA LEU A 211 9.76 -5.58 -4.68
C LEU A 211 8.28 -5.63 -5.11
N MET A 212 7.90 -6.73 -5.74
CA MET A 212 6.53 -7.05 -6.10
C MET A 212 6.15 -8.38 -5.47
N VAL A 213 5.03 -8.41 -4.77
CA VAL A 213 4.51 -9.60 -4.12
C VAL A 213 3.05 -9.79 -4.47
N THR A 214 2.68 -11.01 -4.88
CA THR A 214 1.29 -11.43 -5.06
C THR A 214 1.04 -12.73 -4.31
N ALA A 215 -0.18 -12.92 -3.81
CA ALA A 215 -0.61 -14.13 -3.13
C ALA A 215 -2.13 -14.32 -3.26
N ARG A 216 -2.63 -15.54 -3.06
CA ARG A 216 -4.06 -15.87 -3.05
C ARG A 216 -4.52 -16.35 -1.69
N ARG A 217 -5.73 -15.94 -1.32
CA ARG A 217 -6.42 -16.48 -0.16
C ARG A 217 -6.93 -17.92 -0.38
#